data_e4fe075fc68663386af7e78370b067ab
#
_entry.id   e4fe075fc68663386af7e78370b067ab
#
_cell.length_a   1.000
_cell.length_b   1.000
_cell.length_c   1.000
_cell.angle_alpha   90.00
_cell.angle_beta   90.00
_cell.angle_gamma   90.00
#
_symmetry.space_group_name_H-M   'P 1'
#
loop_
_entity.id
_entity.type
_entity.pdbx_description
1 polymer ?
#
loop_
_entity_poly.entity_id
_entity_poly.type
_entity_poly.pdbx_seq_one_letter_code
_entity_poly.pdbx_strand_id
1 'polypeptide(L)'
;MKNKEKKKKTPTYNVTYDDIRGYVQKGYLEGRQKAIIVATTYSLAVPMMILRDHYGFGRKRLLRFYHDYLDLADSLDRKYLNINDIIETINEEVGILSLIH
;
A
#
# COMPACT_ATOMS: atom_id res chain seq x y z
N MET A 1 -0.19 -36.88 -11.57
CA MET A 1 -0.18 -36.36 -11.58
C MET A 1 -0.10 -36.02 -11.61
N LYS A 2 -0.42 -36.25 -11.51
CA LYS A 2 -0.61 -35.76 -11.57
C LYS A 2 -0.98 -35.29 -11.58
N ASN A 3 -1.28 -35.48 -11.56
CA ASN A 3 -1.89 -34.86 -11.67
C ASN A 3 -2.33 -34.52 -11.76
N LYS A 4 -2.61 -34.58 -11.76
CA LYS A 4 -3.23 -34.09 -11.92
C LYS A 4 -3.77 -33.71 -12.20
N GLU A 5 -3.73 -33.95 -12.34
CA GLU A 5 -4.41 -33.52 -12.67
C GLU A 5 -5.02 -33.42 -12.82
N LYS A 6 -5.15 -33.89 -12.80
CA LYS A 6 -5.91 -33.78 -13.00
C LYS A 6 -6.57 -33.45 -13.01
N LYS A 7 -6.69 -33.54 -12.97
CA LYS A 7 -7.45 -33.12 -13.10
C LYS A 7 -8.11 -32.71 -13.34
N LYS A 8 -8.21 -32.71 -13.34
CA LYS A 8 -9.01 -32.49 -13.74
C LYS A 8 -9.88 -32.12 -14.17
N LYS A 9 -10.45 -32.24 -14.13
CA LYS A 9 -11.34 -32.02 -14.81
C LYS A 9 -12.19 -31.43 -14.62
N THR A 10 -12.25 -31.00 -14.46
CA THR A 10 -12.99 -30.22 -14.34
C THR A 10 -14.27 -29.92 -14.40
N PRO A 11 -14.59 -30.09 -13.90
CA PRO A 11 -15.97 -30.05 -14.17
C PRO A 11 -16.55 -28.74 -13.89
N THR A 12 -16.18 -27.96 -14.72
CA THR A 12 -16.60 -26.60 -14.71
C THR A 12 -18.05 -26.48 -15.15
N TYR A 13 -18.67 -27.58 -15.51
CA TYR A 13 -20.04 -27.56 -16.00
C TYR A 13 -21.04 -27.14 -14.96
N ASN A 14 -20.70 -27.30 -13.70
CA ASN A 14 -21.59 -26.99 -12.61
C ASN A 14 -21.38 -25.60 -12.04
N VAL A 15 -20.49 -24.84 -12.67
CA VAL A 15 -20.20 -23.49 -12.19
C VAL A 15 -21.23 -22.53 -12.77
N THR A 16 -21.91 -21.80 -11.90
CA THR A 16 -22.92 -20.85 -12.34
C THR A 16 -22.27 -19.51 -12.71
N TYR A 17 -23.06 -18.67 -13.36
CA TYR A 17 -22.61 -17.32 -13.70
C TYR A 17 -22.24 -16.54 -12.44
N ASP A 18 -23.04 -16.69 -11.37
CA ASP A 18 -22.76 -16.02 -10.11
C ASP A 18 -21.47 -16.53 -9.49
N ASP A 19 -21.18 -17.82 -9.63
CA ASP A 19 -19.92 -18.38 -9.13
C ASP A 19 -18.73 -17.75 -9.84
N ILE A 20 -18.82 -17.60 -11.16
CA ILE A 20 -17.75 -16.99 -11.93
C ILE A 20 -17.55 -15.54 -11.52
N ARG A 21 -18.63 -14.80 -11.36
CA ARG A 21 -18.53 -13.41 -10.89
C ARG A 21 -17.88 -13.32 -9.52
N GLY A 22 -18.22 -14.25 -8.63
CA GLY A 22 -17.61 -14.29 -7.30
C GLY A 22 -16.12 -14.52 -7.34
N TYR A 23 -15.68 -15.45 -8.20
CA TYR A 23 -14.26 -15.71 -8.35
C TYR A 23 -13.51 -14.51 -8.93
N VAL A 24 -14.08 -13.86 -9.92
CA VAL A 24 -13.46 -12.69 -10.54
C VAL A 24 -13.35 -11.55 -9.53
N GLN A 25 -14.43 -11.30 -8.78
CA GLN A 25 -14.43 -10.25 -7.79
C GLN A 25 -13.43 -10.52 -6.68
N LYS A 26 -13.34 -11.77 -6.23
CA LYS A 26 -12.38 -12.15 -5.21
C LYS A 26 -10.94 -11.92 -5.69
N GLY A 27 -10.66 -12.32 -6.93
CA GLY A 27 -9.34 -12.10 -7.51
C GLY A 27 -8.99 -10.62 -7.60
N TYR A 28 -9.96 -9.81 -8.00
CA TYR A 28 -9.76 -8.37 -8.08
C TYR A 28 -9.45 -7.77 -6.71
N LEU A 29 -10.22 -8.18 -5.69
CA LEU A 29 -10.01 -7.66 -4.34
C LEU A 29 -8.67 -8.10 -3.76
N GLU A 30 -8.27 -9.34 -4.02
CA GLU A 30 -6.98 -9.85 -3.55
C GLU A 30 -5.83 -9.11 -4.23
N GLY A 31 -5.95 -8.86 -5.53
CA GLY A 31 -4.94 -8.12 -6.27
C GLY A 31 -4.83 -6.68 -5.79
N ARG A 32 -5.97 -6.05 -5.51
CA ARG A 32 -5.99 -4.70 -4.99
C ARG A 32 -5.32 -4.62 -3.63
N GLN A 33 -5.60 -5.58 -2.76
CA GLN A 33 -4.99 -5.63 -1.44
C GLN A 33 -3.47 -5.77 -1.54
N LYS A 34 -3.01 -6.63 -2.43
CA LYS A 34 -1.59 -6.83 -2.66
C LYS A 34 -0.92 -5.54 -3.11
N ALA A 35 -1.55 -4.83 -4.04
CA ALA A 35 -1.01 -3.58 -4.55
C ALA A 35 -0.91 -2.53 -3.43
N ILE A 36 -1.91 -2.48 -2.56
CA ILE A 36 -1.91 -1.54 -1.45
C ILE A 36 -0.77 -1.86 -0.48
N ILE A 37 -0.57 -3.15 -0.18
CA ILE A 37 0.49 -3.58 0.73
C ILE A 37 1.85 -3.21 0.16
N VAL A 38 2.07 -3.47 -1.13
CA VAL A 38 3.34 -3.15 -1.77
C VAL A 38 3.59 -1.64 -1.74
N ALA A 39 2.59 -0.85 -2.11
CA ALA A 39 2.72 0.60 -2.13
C ALA A 39 3.01 1.15 -0.73
N THR A 40 2.30 0.64 0.28
CA THR A 40 2.50 1.07 1.66
C THR A 40 3.89 0.70 2.16
N THR A 41 4.33 -0.51 1.82
CA THR A 41 5.67 -0.97 2.21
C THR A 41 6.74 -0.07 1.63
N TYR A 42 6.65 0.25 0.33
CA TYR A 42 7.63 1.13 -0.29
C TYR A 42 7.59 2.53 0.31
N SER A 43 6.40 3.08 0.52
CA SER A 43 6.27 4.45 1.02
C SER A 43 6.78 4.61 2.45
N LEU A 44 6.92 3.51 3.17
CA LEU A 44 7.45 3.55 4.53
C LEU A 44 8.91 3.09 4.57
N ALA A 45 9.21 1.97 3.92
CA ALA A 45 10.55 1.38 4.00
C ALA A 45 11.61 2.26 3.34
N VAL A 46 11.28 2.87 2.19
CA VAL A 46 12.28 3.67 1.48
C VAL A 46 12.70 4.89 2.29
N PRO A 47 11.77 5.71 2.81
CA PRO A 47 12.18 6.81 3.68
C PRO A 47 12.94 6.35 4.92
N MET A 48 12.54 5.23 5.52
CA MET A 48 13.24 4.73 6.70
C MET A 48 14.68 4.33 6.39
N MET A 49 14.90 3.72 5.24
CA MET A 49 16.25 3.36 4.83
C MET A 49 17.11 4.60 4.61
N ILE A 50 16.54 5.64 4.00
CA ILE A 50 17.25 6.89 3.78
C ILE A 50 17.61 7.55 5.10
N LEU A 51 16.67 7.59 6.04
CA LEU A 51 16.91 8.16 7.36
C LEU A 51 18.03 7.43 8.08
N ARG A 52 18.07 6.11 7.93
CA ARG A 52 19.13 5.30 8.53
C ARG A 52 20.48 5.58 7.86
N ASP A 53 20.50 5.56 6.52
CA ASP A 53 21.75 5.59 5.78
C ASP A 53 22.38 6.99 5.71
N HIS A 54 21.55 8.02 5.64
CA HIS A 54 22.04 9.36 5.37
C HIS A 54 21.85 10.33 6.52
N TYR A 55 20.96 10.00 7.46
CA TYR A 55 20.69 10.90 8.59
C TYR A 55 21.03 10.27 9.93
N GLY A 56 21.60 9.07 9.92
CA GLY A 56 22.08 8.44 11.13
C GLY A 56 21.01 7.99 12.11
N PHE A 57 19.80 7.74 11.64
CA PHE A 57 18.73 7.30 12.52
C PHE A 57 18.99 5.87 12.99
N GLY A 58 18.98 5.68 14.32
CA GLY A 58 19.01 4.36 14.89
C GLY A 58 17.60 3.87 15.19
N ARG A 59 17.52 2.76 15.93
CA ARG A 59 16.24 2.11 16.21
C ARG A 59 15.21 3.05 16.82
N LYS A 60 15.62 3.85 17.79
CA LYS A 60 14.71 4.71 18.52
C LYS A 60 14.08 5.77 17.63
N ARG A 61 14.90 6.42 16.79
CA ARG A 61 14.41 7.45 15.90
C ARG A 61 13.57 6.87 14.77
N LEU A 62 13.94 5.69 14.28
CA LEU A 62 13.16 5.03 13.23
C LEU A 62 11.79 4.61 13.76
N LEU A 63 11.72 4.12 15.01
CA LEU A 63 10.44 3.78 15.61
C LEU A 63 9.57 5.01 15.80
N ARG A 64 10.17 6.13 16.21
CA ARG A 64 9.42 7.37 16.34
C ARG A 64 8.89 7.82 14.98
N PHE A 65 9.73 7.78 13.97
CA PHE A 65 9.31 8.13 12.61
C PHE A 65 8.14 7.25 12.15
N TYR A 66 8.23 5.97 12.43
CA TYR A 66 7.19 5.01 12.06
C TYR A 66 5.86 5.37 12.72
N HIS A 67 5.88 5.65 14.01
CA HIS A 67 4.66 6.01 14.71
C HIS A 67 4.09 7.34 14.23
N ASP A 68 4.95 8.32 13.98
CA ASP A 68 4.51 9.59 13.44
C ASP A 68 3.87 9.42 12.07
N TYR A 69 4.45 8.54 11.26
CA TYR A 69 3.89 8.23 9.95
C TYR A 69 2.48 7.64 10.08
N LEU A 70 2.32 6.69 10.99
CA LEU A 70 1.01 6.05 11.18
C LEU A 70 -0.03 7.06 11.66
N ASP A 71 0.35 7.95 12.56
CA ASP A 71 -0.57 8.96 13.07
C ASP A 71 -1.02 9.90 11.96
N LEU A 72 -0.09 10.33 11.13
CA LEU A 72 -0.41 11.24 10.04
C LEU A 72 -1.27 10.54 8.97
N ALA A 73 -0.93 9.29 8.66
CA ALA A 73 -1.71 8.49 7.73
C ALA A 73 -3.14 8.30 8.24
N ASP A 74 -3.30 8.09 9.55
CA ASP A 74 -4.62 7.94 10.14
C ASP A 74 -5.43 9.22 10.02
N SER A 75 -4.79 10.37 10.20
CA SER A 75 -5.46 11.67 10.04
C SER A 75 -5.96 11.86 8.60
N LEU A 76 -5.19 11.39 7.62
CA LEU A 76 -5.62 11.44 6.23
C LEU A 76 -6.81 10.51 5.97
N ASP A 77 -6.76 9.30 6.53
CA ASP A 77 -7.86 8.35 6.38
C ASP A 77 -9.15 8.87 7.00
N ARG A 78 -9.04 9.53 8.13
CA ARG A 78 -10.22 10.08 8.82
C ARG A 78 -10.64 11.42 8.26
N LYS A 79 -9.92 11.93 7.28
CA LYS A 79 -10.24 13.18 6.59
C LYS A 79 -10.17 14.41 7.49
N TYR A 80 -9.41 14.31 8.57
CA TYR A 80 -9.07 15.48 9.38
C TYR A 80 -8.08 16.37 8.64
N LEU A 81 -7.39 15.78 7.65
CA LEU A 81 -6.35 16.44 6.89
C LEU A 81 -6.40 15.85 5.49
N ASN A 82 -6.03 16.62 4.47
CA ASN A 82 -5.95 16.04 3.13
C ASN A 82 -4.53 16.21 2.58
N ILE A 83 -4.23 15.41 1.57
CA ILE A 83 -2.86 15.35 1.03
C ILE A 83 -2.45 16.68 0.40
N ASN A 84 -3.39 17.42 -0.16
CA ASN A 84 -3.08 18.71 -0.76
C ASN A 84 -2.64 19.71 0.30
N ASP A 85 -3.24 19.65 1.49
CA ASP A 85 -2.83 20.52 2.60
C ASP A 85 -1.38 20.24 3.01
N ILE A 86 -1.02 18.97 3.04
CA ILE A 86 0.35 18.57 3.38
C ILE A 86 1.32 19.08 2.33
N ILE A 87 1.01 18.86 1.06
CA ILE A 87 1.86 19.28 -0.05
C ILE A 87 2.02 20.81 -0.02
N GLU A 88 0.93 21.52 0.20
CA GLU A 88 0.95 22.98 0.24
C GLU A 88 1.82 23.49 1.40
N THR A 89 1.67 22.89 2.56
CA THR A 89 2.45 23.27 3.73
C THR A 89 3.95 23.07 3.49
N ILE A 90 4.33 21.91 2.97
CA ILE A 90 5.74 21.64 2.70
C ILE A 90 6.26 22.58 1.63
N ASN A 91 5.46 22.81 0.60
CA ASN A 91 5.90 23.70 -0.49
C ASN A 91 6.08 25.13 -0.03
N GLU A 92 5.20 25.59 0.85
CA GLU A 92 5.31 26.96 1.40
C GLU A 92 6.54 27.12 2.27
N GLU A 93 6.89 26.08 3.03
CA GLU A 93 8.00 26.16 3.98
C GLU A 93 9.34 25.78 3.35
N VAL A 94 9.36 24.84 2.42
CA VAL A 94 10.61 24.31 1.88
C VAL A 94 10.73 24.57 0.38
N GLY A 95 9.62 24.60 -0.35
CA GLY A 95 9.63 24.96 -1.76
C GLY A 95 10.05 23.85 -2.70
N ILE A 96 10.02 22.58 -2.26
CA ILE A 96 10.54 21.48 -3.08
C ILE A 96 9.46 20.66 -3.77
N LEU A 97 8.26 20.55 -3.16
CA LEU A 97 7.26 19.66 -3.71
C LEU A 97 6.60 20.19 -4.98
N SER A 98 6.71 21.48 -5.24
CA SER A 98 6.19 22.03 -6.49
C SER A 98 6.92 21.47 -7.70
N LEU A 99 8.10 20.89 -7.51
CA LEU A 99 8.86 20.29 -8.59
C LEU A 99 8.33 18.92 -8.99
N ILE A 100 7.45 18.35 -8.19
CA ILE A 100 6.92 17.02 -8.43
C ILE A 100 5.68 17.04 -9.32
N HIS A 101 5.00 18.16 -9.41
CA HIS A 101 3.76 18.30 -10.17
C HIS A 101 3.97 18.52 -11.64
#